data_175e81908366c34bc339608dcba10eda
#
_entry.id   175e81908366c34bc339608dcba10eda
#
_cell.length_a   1.000
_cell.length_b   1.000
_cell.length_c   1.000
_cell.angle_alpha   90.00
_cell.angle_beta   90.00
_cell.angle_gamma   90.00
#
_symmetry.space_group_name_H-M   'P 1'
#
loop_
_entity.id
_entity.type
_entity.pdbx_description
1 polymer ?
#
loop_
_entity_poly.entity_id
_entity_poly.type
_entity_poly.pdbx_seq_one_letter_code
_entity_poly.pdbx_strand_id
1 'polypeptide(L)'
;MPKPWYSIKAAVAGSDTAEVSILDVISPYYGVNAQTFLAEFRALKEPNVKVFINSPGGDVVQSLAIFNGMRASGKNVTAYVLGIAASAASYIAMAAQKVVMPRNTMMLPHKPSNWNGGTADDHREIADMLDTVENLLIPAYMAR
;
A
#
# COMPACT_ATOMS: atom_id res chain seq x y z
N MET A 1 -21.37 -9.80 -1.69
CA MET A 1 -20.52 -8.67 -2.19
C MET A 1 -19.08 -9.01 -1.90
N PRO A 2 -18.14 -8.71 -2.79
CA PRO A 2 -16.72 -8.92 -2.50
C PRO A 2 -16.33 -8.11 -1.26
N LYS A 3 -15.52 -8.72 -0.41
CA LYS A 3 -15.04 -8.05 0.81
C LYS A 3 -13.98 -7.01 0.42
N PRO A 4 -14.07 -5.76 0.89
CA PRO A 4 -13.02 -4.78 0.61
C PRO A 4 -11.68 -5.23 1.21
N TRP A 5 -10.58 -5.00 0.49
CA TRP A 5 -9.23 -5.35 0.94
C TRP A 5 -8.70 -4.41 2.03
N TYR A 6 -9.41 -3.33 2.33
CA TYR A 6 -9.10 -2.43 3.44
C TYR A 6 -10.34 -2.10 4.28
N SER A 7 -10.09 -1.54 5.45
CA SER A 7 -11.10 -0.85 6.26
C SER A 7 -10.47 0.34 6.96
N ILE A 8 -11.27 1.40 7.17
CA ILE A 8 -10.86 2.62 7.88
C ILE A 8 -11.83 2.85 9.03
N LYS A 9 -11.30 3.09 10.21
CA LYS A 9 -12.04 3.38 11.42
C LYS A 9 -11.53 4.69 12.02
N ALA A 10 -12.41 5.66 12.16
CA ALA A 10 -12.13 6.85 12.93
C ALA A 10 -11.83 6.50 14.41
N ALA A 11 -11.16 7.40 15.10
CA ALA A 11 -10.86 7.23 16.51
C ALA A 11 -12.14 7.12 17.37
N VAL A 12 -12.07 6.33 18.44
CA VAL A 12 -13.06 6.36 19.49
C VAL A 12 -12.96 7.66 20.28
N ALA A 13 -14.03 8.04 20.97
CA ALA A 13 -14.06 9.25 21.77
C ALA A 13 -12.87 9.34 22.77
N GLY A 14 -12.14 10.44 22.72
CA GLY A 14 -10.95 10.68 23.57
C GLY A 14 -9.62 10.18 22.97
N SER A 15 -9.61 9.59 21.76
CA SER A 15 -8.40 9.22 21.03
C SER A 15 -8.16 10.20 19.86
N ASP A 16 -6.89 10.44 19.56
CA ASP A 16 -6.42 11.23 18.40
C ASP A 16 -5.90 10.35 17.26
N THR A 17 -6.15 9.04 17.35
CA THR A 17 -5.55 8.02 16.48
C THR A 17 -6.62 7.20 15.79
N ALA A 18 -6.67 7.28 14.45
CA ALA A 18 -7.51 6.43 13.60
C ALA A 18 -6.80 5.11 13.25
N GLU A 19 -7.57 4.13 12.84
CA GLU A 19 -7.06 2.82 12.42
C GLU A 19 -7.44 2.51 10.97
N VAL A 20 -6.45 2.06 10.23
CA VAL A 20 -6.59 1.54 8.86
C VAL A 20 -6.11 0.10 8.86
N SER A 21 -6.84 -0.78 8.19
CA SER A 21 -6.41 -2.18 8.00
C SER A 21 -6.34 -2.49 6.51
N ILE A 22 -5.23 -3.08 6.06
CA ILE A 22 -5.02 -3.61 4.71
C ILE A 22 -4.75 -5.10 4.88
N LEU A 23 -5.80 -5.93 4.65
CA LEU A 23 -5.80 -7.33 5.07
C LEU A 23 -6.01 -8.34 3.93
N ASP A 24 -5.96 -7.88 2.66
CA ASP A 24 -6.18 -8.74 1.50
C ASP A 24 -5.40 -8.21 0.29
N VAL A 25 -5.62 -8.84 -0.89
CA VAL A 25 -5.01 -8.44 -2.16
C VAL A 25 -5.44 -7.03 -2.56
N ILE A 26 -4.47 -6.15 -2.78
CA ILE A 26 -4.71 -4.78 -3.26
C ILE A 26 -5.13 -4.84 -4.73
N SER A 27 -6.39 -4.50 -5.00
CA SER A 27 -6.99 -4.68 -6.32
C SER A 27 -7.88 -3.49 -6.68
N PRO A 28 -7.83 -3.01 -7.94
CA PRO A 28 -8.75 -1.97 -8.42
C PRO A 28 -10.15 -2.53 -8.72
N TYR A 29 -10.28 -3.85 -8.71
CA TYR A 29 -11.55 -4.53 -8.98
C TYR A 29 -12.45 -4.52 -7.75
N TYR A 30 -13.73 -4.78 -7.92
CA TYR A 30 -14.73 -4.88 -6.84
C TYR A 30 -15.17 -3.55 -6.21
N GLY A 31 -14.97 -2.42 -6.91
CA GLY A 31 -15.45 -1.11 -6.46
C GLY A 31 -14.67 -0.47 -5.31
N VAL A 32 -13.53 -1.05 -4.94
CA VAL A 32 -12.65 -0.56 -3.88
C VAL A 32 -11.26 -0.37 -4.45
N ASN A 33 -10.88 0.86 -4.73
CA ASN A 33 -9.61 1.22 -5.37
C ASN A 33 -8.87 2.30 -4.55
N ALA A 34 -7.69 2.69 -5.02
CA ALA A 34 -6.90 3.72 -4.37
C ALA A 34 -7.63 5.05 -4.23
N GLN A 35 -8.51 5.41 -5.16
CA GLN A 35 -9.25 6.65 -5.10
C GLN A 35 -10.26 6.64 -3.93
N THR A 36 -11.02 5.56 -3.76
CA THR A 36 -11.93 5.40 -2.62
C THR A 36 -11.17 5.35 -1.31
N PHE A 37 -10.08 4.57 -1.24
CA PHE A 37 -9.20 4.53 -0.07
C PHE A 37 -8.72 5.93 0.33
N LEU A 38 -8.19 6.69 -0.62
CA LEU A 38 -7.64 8.02 -0.36
C LEU A 38 -8.70 9.05 0.01
N ALA A 39 -9.91 8.94 -0.54
CA ALA A 39 -11.03 9.79 -0.15
C ALA A 39 -11.39 9.58 1.33
N GLU A 40 -11.51 8.34 1.77
CA GLU A 40 -11.79 7.99 3.17
C GLU A 40 -10.60 8.35 4.09
N PHE A 41 -9.37 8.07 3.67
CA PHE A 41 -8.16 8.39 4.43
C PHE A 41 -8.00 9.90 4.68
N ARG A 42 -8.28 10.72 3.67
CA ARG A 42 -8.25 12.19 3.77
C ARG A 42 -9.38 12.74 4.62
N ALA A 43 -10.52 12.07 4.66
CA ALA A 43 -11.66 12.47 5.48
C ALA A 43 -11.42 12.26 7.00
N LEU A 44 -10.44 11.47 7.39
CA LEU A 44 -10.03 11.30 8.78
C LEU A 44 -9.61 12.65 9.37
N LYS A 45 -10.14 12.98 10.54
CA LYS A 45 -9.81 14.22 11.27
C LYS A 45 -8.59 14.03 12.18
N GLU A 46 -8.27 12.79 12.51
CA GLU A 46 -7.21 12.41 13.42
C GLU A 46 -5.83 12.73 12.81
N PRO A 47 -4.92 13.32 13.58
CA PRO A 47 -3.55 13.58 13.14
C PRO A 47 -2.70 12.31 13.10
N ASN A 48 -3.05 11.29 13.88
CA ASN A 48 -2.33 10.04 13.97
C ASN A 48 -3.12 8.90 13.33
N VAL A 49 -2.43 8.03 12.57
CA VAL A 49 -3.03 6.86 11.92
C VAL A 49 -2.17 5.63 12.14
N LYS A 50 -2.77 4.55 12.64
CA LYS A 50 -2.16 3.21 12.65
C LYS A 50 -2.65 2.46 11.41
N VAL A 51 -1.71 1.94 10.62
CA VAL A 51 -2.01 1.13 9.45
C VAL A 51 -1.58 -0.31 9.71
N PHE A 52 -2.53 -1.20 9.87
CA PHE A 52 -2.31 -2.63 10.09
C PHE A 52 -2.28 -3.34 8.75
N ILE A 53 -1.19 -4.08 8.48
CA ILE A 53 -0.94 -4.71 7.19
C ILE A 53 -0.79 -6.23 7.36
N ASN A 54 -1.62 -6.98 6.64
CA ASN A 54 -1.46 -8.41 6.40
C ASN A 54 -1.92 -8.72 4.98
N SER A 55 -1.05 -8.49 4.00
CA SER A 55 -1.41 -8.49 2.58
C SER A 55 -0.27 -9.07 1.72
N PRO A 56 -0.61 -9.90 0.73
CA PRO A 56 0.35 -10.39 -0.26
C PRO A 56 0.74 -9.30 -1.28
N GLY A 57 0.14 -8.12 -1.23
CA GLY A 57 0.30 -7.08 -2.23
C GLY A 57 -0.79 -7.07 -3.28
N GLY A 58 -0.45 -6.74 -4.51
CA GLY A 58 -1.38 -6.67 -5.63
C GLY A 58 -0.99 -5.59 -6.63
N ASP A 59 -1.95 -4.78 -7.06
CA ASP A 59 -1.77 -3.79 -8.12
C ASP A 59 -0.78 -2.67 -7.71
N VAL A 60 0.28 -2.52 -8.51
CA VAL A 60 1.35 -1.56 -8.25
C VAL A 60 0.89 -0.11 -8.45
N VAL A 61 0.01 0.16 -9.41
CA VAL A 61 -0.48 1.52 -9.67
C VAL A 61 -1.33 2.01 -8.50
N GLN A 62 -2.17 1.12 -7.96
CA GLN A 62 -2.92 1.41 -6.73
C GLN A 62 -1.97 1.71 -5.57
N SER A 63 -0.91 0.92 -5.41
CA SER A 63 0.05 1.11 -4.32
C SER A 63 0.83 2.41 -4.42
N LEU A 64 1.23 2.83 -5.62
CA LEU A 64 1.87 4.12 -5.87
C LEU A 64 0.95 5.29 -5.46
N ALA A 65 -0.32 5.23 -5.86
CA ALA A 65 -1.29 6.27 -5.50
C ALA A 65 -1.51 6.34 -3.99
N ILE A 66 -1.66 5.18 -3.32
CA ILE A 66 -1.86 5.10 -1.86
C ILE A 66 -0.61 5.63 -1.14
N PHE A 67 0.58 5.17 -1.51
CA PHE A 67 1.85 5.65 -0.92
C PHE A 67 1.94 7.18 -0.99
N ASN A 68 1.79 7.76 -2.18
CA ASN A 68 1.89 9.20 -2.38
C ASN A 68 0.79 9.95 -1.63
N GLY A 69 -0.44 9.45 -1.64
CA GLY A 69 -1.55 10.07 -0.94
C GLY A 69 -1.41 10.04 0.58
N MET A 70 -0.90 8.96 1.15
CA MET A 70 -0.58 8.87 2.58
C MET A 70 0.54 9.85 2.96
N ARG A 71 1.62 9.90 2.19
CA ARG A 71 2.74 10.84 2.40
C ARG A 71 2.31 12.31 2.32
N ALA A 72 1.45 12.65 1.36
CA ALA A 72 0.95 14.00 1.16
C ALA A 72 -0.13 14.42 2.18
N SER A 73 -0.65 13.50 2.98
CA SER A 73 -1.74 13.80 3.93
C SER A 73 -1.34 14.67 5.11
N GLY A 74 -0.05 14.75 5.42
CA GLY A 74 0.48 15.43 6.61
C GLY A 74 0.21 14.69 7.92
N LYS A 75 -0.42 13.51 7.89
CA LYS A 75 -0.71 12.70 9.07
C LYS A 75 0.53 11.95 9.55
N ASN A 76 0.61 11.71 10.85
CA ASN A 76 1.61 10.86 11.46
C ASN A 76 1.18 9.39 11.36
N VAL A 77 1.77 8.66 10.42
CA VAL A 77 1.39 7.28 10.11
C VAL A 77 2.40 6.30 10.71
N THR A 78 1.89 5.30 11.43
CA THR A 78 2.68 4.14 11.87
C THR A 78 2.10 2.87 11.25
N ALA A 79 2.92 2.15 10.48
CA ALA A 79 2.53 0.85 9.91
C ALA A 79 2.89 -0.29 10.87
N TYR A 80 1.97 -1.23 11.05
CA TYR A 80 2.14 -2.45 11.84
C TYR A 80 1.97 -3.66 10.92
N VAL A 81 3.01 -4.44 10.71
CA VAL A 81 2.91 -5.70 9.97
C VAL A 81 2.38 -6.77 10.91
N LEU A 82 1.19 -7.32 10.61
CA LEU A 82 0.54 -8.32 11.47
C LEU A 82 1.02 -9.75 11.18
N GLY A 83 1.30 -10.04 9.91
CA GLY A 83 1.83 -11.33 9.44
C GLY A 83 2.77 -11.11 8.28
N ILE A 84 2.25 -10.61 7.15
CA ILE A 84 3.04 -10.35 5.95
C ILE A 84 2.72 -8.99 5.33
N ALA A 85 3.75 -8.30 4.88
CA ALA A 85 3.65 -7.17 3.96
C ALA A 85 4.48 -7.49 2.71
N ALA A 86 3.86 -8.05 1.69
CA ALA A 86 4.55 -8.47 0.47
C ALA A 86 4.24 -7.55 -0.72
N SER A 87 5.17 -7.46 -1.67
CA SER A 87 4.97 -6.76 -2.94
C SER A 87 4.44 -5.33 -2.73
N ALA A 88 3.35 -4.94 -3.40
CA ALA A 88 2.69 -3.64 -3.26
C ALA A 88 2.38 -3.25 -1.80
N ALA A 89 2.05 -4.20 -0.92
CA ALA A 89 1.80 -3.93 0.49
C ALA A 89 3.08 -3.53 1.25
N SER A 90 4.23 -4.09 0.89
CA SER A 90 5.51 -3.67 1.46
C SER A 90 5.86 -2.23 1.06
N TYR A 91 5.52 -1.84 -0.16
CA TYR A 91 5.70 -0.47 -0.64
C TYR A 91 4.81 0.53 0.12
N ILE A 92 3.53 0.19 0.32
CA ILE A 92 2.61 1.03 1.10
C ILE A 92 3.13 1.20 2.55
N ALA A 93 3.70 0.15 3.16
CA ALA A 93 4.28 0.26 4.49
C ALA A 93 5.40 1.33 4.56
N MET A 94 6.15 1.54 3.46
CA MET A 94 7.18 2.57 3.38
C MET A 94 6.62 4.01 3.38
N ALA A 95 5.33 4.21 3.20
CA ALA A 95 4.71 5.53 3.32
C ALA A 95 4.63 6.02 4.77
N ALA A 96 4.62 5.11 5.74
CA ALA A 96 4.57 5.45 7.16
C ALA A 96 5.88 6.07 7.65
N GLN A 97 5.87 6.89 8.67
CA GLN A 97 7.07 7.41 9.34
C GLN A 97 7.76 6.32 10.18
N LYS A 98 6.98 5.38 10.69
CA LYS A 98 7.47 4.26 11.48
C LYS A 98 6.84 2.95 10.99
N VAL A 99 7.67 1.91 10.87
CA VAL A 99 7.21 0.54 10.59
C VAL A 99 7.54 -0.35 11.78
N VAL A 100 6.52 -1.02 12.30
CA VAL A 100 6.62 -1.96 13.41
C VAL A 100 6.43 -3.38 12.88
N MET A 101 7.45 -4.21 13.08
CA MET A 101 7.44 -5.61 12.67
C MET A 101 7.75 -6.51 13.87
N PRO A 102 6.78 -7.21 14.44
CA PRO A 102 7.05 -8.28 15.39
C PRO A 102 7.95 -9.38 14.81
N ARG A 103 8.67 -10.11 15.65
CA ARG A 103 9.66 -11.12 15.21
C ARG A 103 9.11 -12.23 14.31
N ASN A 104 7.82 -12.51 14.41
CA ASN A 104 7.12 -13.54 13.63
C ASN A 104 6.39 -12.97 12.42
N THR A 105 6.82 -11.82 11.89
CA THR A 105 6.26 -11.19 10.70
C THR A 105 7.28 -11.10 9.58
N MET A 106 6.80 -10.90 8.37
CA MET A 106 7.62 -10.91 7.16
C MET A 106 7.34 -9.70 6.28
N MET A 107 8.39 -9.13 5.71
CA MET A 107 8.30 -8.14 4.63
C MET A 107 9.01 -8.71 3.40
N LEU A 108 8.31 -8.72 2.26
CA LEU A 108 8.80 -9.30 1.00
C LEU A 108 8.72 -8.27 -0.13
N PRO A 109 9.68 -7.34 -0.24
CA PRO A 109 9.84 -6.55 -1.46
C PRO A 109 10.38 -7.43 -2.59
N HIS A 110 9.86 -7.25 -3.77
CA HIS A 110 10.38 -7.88 -4.99
C HIS A 110 10.12 -6.99 -6.20
N LYS A 111 10.79 -7.26 -7.30
CA LYS A 111 10.62 -6.53 -8.56
C LYS A 111 9.18 -6.63 -9.07
N PRO A 112 8.65 -5.58 -9.70
CA PRO A 112 7.33 -5.63 -10.33
C PRO A 112 7.32 -6.68 -11.44
N SER A 113 6.17 -7.31 -11.64
CA SER A 113 5.96 -8.31 -12.68
C SER A 113 4.64 -8.11 -13.38
N ASN A 114 4.52 -8.60 -14.61
CA ASN A 114 3.31 -8.57 -15.38
C ASN A 114 3.06 -9.94 -16.04
N TRP A 115 1.79 -10.27 -16.28
CA TRP A 115 1.33 -11.51 -16.91
C TRP A 115 0.58 -11.19 -18.19
N ASN A 116 1.25 -10.61 -19.18
CA ASN A 116 0.65 -10.32 -20.48
C ASN A 116 1.24 -11.23 -21.55
N GLY A 117 0.37 -11.72 -22.45
CA GLY A 117 0.77 -12.24 -23.74
C GLY A 117 0.92 -11.10 -24.75
N GLY A 118 1.56 -11.38 -25.89
CA GLY A 118 1.70 -10.41 -26.96
C GLY A 118 2.79 -10.78 -27.97
N THR A 119 3.07 -9.85 -28.86
CA THR A 119 4.19 -9.92 -29.80
C THR A 119 5.52 -9.68 -29.11
N ALA A 120 6.62 -9.88 -29.80
CA ALA A 120 7.95 -9.58 -29.27
C ALA A 120 8.11 -8.09 -28.90
N ASP A 121 7.45 -7.20 -29.63
CA ASP A 121 7.49 -5.76 -29.36
C ASP A 121 6.67 -5.41 -28.11
N ASP A 122 5.49 -5.99 -27.93
CA ASP A 122 4.69 -5.84 -26.71
C ASP A 122 5.49 -6.27 -25.47
N HIS A 123 6.24 -7.37 -25.55
CA HIS A 123 7.07 -7.84 -24.43
C HIS A 123 8.23 -6.87 -24.11
N ARG A 124 8.83 -6.22 -25.12
CA ARG A 124 9.88 -5.20 -24.88
C ARG A 124 9.28 -3.96 -24.21
N GLU A 125 8.14 -3.48 -24.67
CA GLU A 125 7.44 -2.33 -24.06
C GLU A 125 7.07 -2.62 -22.61
N ILE A 126 6.59 -3.85 -22.31
CA ILE A 126 6.28 -4.27 -20.94
C ILE A 126 7.56 -4.31 -20.08
N ALA A 127 8.66 -4.82 -20.61
CA ALA A 127 9.93 -4.85 -19.88
C ALA A 127 10.41 -3.43 -19.54
N ASP A 128 10.38 -2.50 -20.48
CA ASP A 128 10.76 -1.09 -20.26
C ASP A 128 9.84 -0.41 -19.22
N MET A 129 8.54 -0.73 -19.25
CA MET A 129 7.58 -0.24 -18.25
C MET A 129 7.90 -0.80 -16.85
N LEU A 130 8.22 -2.09 -16.73
CA LEU A 130 8.55 -2.72 -15.46
C LEU A 130 9.84 -2.14 -14.87
N ASP A 131 10.86 -1.88 -15.68
CA ASP A 131 12.09 -1.21 -15.24
C ASP A 131 11.80 0.22 -14.76
N THR A 132 10.92 0.93 -15.45
CA THR A 132 10.47 2.26 -15.03
C THR A 132 9.79 2.20 -13.65
N VAL A 133 8.87 1.26 -13.47
CA VAL A 133 8.17 1.07 -12.18
C VAL A 133 9.16 0.69 -11.08
N GLU A 134 10.10 -0.21 -11.33
CA GLU A 134 11.14 -0.58 -10.35
C GLU A 134 11.90 0.66 -9.87
N ASN A 135 12.34 1.51 -10.80
CA ASN A 135 13.06 2.74 -10.48
C ASN A 135 12.23 3.75 -9.67
N LEU A 136 10.90 3.75 -9.80
CA LEU A 136 10.01 4.56 -8.96
C LEU A 136 9.88 4.02 -7.53
N LEU A 137 9.99 2.70 -7.34
CA LEU A 137 9.81 2.06 -6.04
C LEU A 137 11.08 2.09 -5.18
N ILE A 138 12.26 1.93 -5.78
CA ILE A 138 13.55 1.82 -5.07
C ILE A 138 13.77 2.95 -4.04
N PRO A 139 13.56 4.24 -4.35
CA PRO A 139 13.84 5.32 -3.40
C PRO A 139 13.07 5.22 -2.09
N ALA A 140 11.86 4.66 -2.12
CA ALA A 140 11.04 4.50 -0.92
C ALA A 140 11.64 3.49 0.07
N TYR A 141 12.27 2.44 -0.44
CA TYR A 141 12.96 1.45 0.40
C TYR A 141 14.35 1.95 0.85
N MET A 142 15.08 2.65 -0.02
CA MET A 142 16.42 3.17 0.30
C MET A 142 16.39 4.29 1.36
N ALA A 143 15.24 4.92 1.57
CA ALA A 143 15.07 5.97 2.58
C ALA A 143 14.86 5.41 4.00
N ARG A 144 15.03 4.09 4.22
CA ARG A 144 14.76 3.39 5.51
C ARG A 144 16.01 2.84 6.19
#